data_99237b80d80a7523a624c18dba93cb85
#
_entry.id   99237b80d80a7523a624c18dba93cb85
#
_cell.length_a   1.000
_cell.length_b   1.000
_cell.length_c   1.000
_cell.angle_alpha   90.00
_cell.angle_beta   90.00
_cell.angle_gamma   90.00
#
_symmetry.space_group_name_H-M   'P 1'
#
loop_
_entity.id
_entity.type
_entity.pdbx_description
1 polymer ?
#
loop_
_entity_poly.entity_id
_entity_poly.type
_entity_poly.pdbx_seq_one_letter_code
_entity_poly.pdbx_strand_id
1 'polypeptide(L)'
;MKLGQQALEVLQAEITGRLNPGEDLVVAGEIGISGTLVLISREKEKLRKYFSESFLYMSTDTLQKCKVSREDDFWMDKRISALYFTEEGGILSGLWKMAEASGVGLDVDLRKIPIRQETIEVCERLDVDPYKLESEGTVLLGTGQGDALVRELEARGIHAAVIGHTDKGNDRLLHSGEITRYLERPRFHHSGKEKKHGKA
;
A
#
# COMPACT_ATOMS: atom_id res chain seq x y z
N MET A 1 -3.79 14.57 -17.05
CA MET A 1 -2.84 15.69 -16.82
C MET A 1 -1.56 15.08 -16.31
N LYS A 2 -0.47 15.15 -17.06
CA LYS A 2 0.83 14.58 -16.68
C LYS A 2 1.49 15.42 -15.59
N LEU A 3 2.32 14.81 -14.74
CA LEU A 3 3.17 15.54 -13.79
C LEU A 3 4.18 16.43 -14.56
N GLY A 4 4.51 17.59 -14.00
CA GLY A 4 5.66 18.35 -14.46
C GLY A 4 6.96 17.58 -14.17
N GLN A 5 8.01 17.84 -14.95
CA GLN A 5 9.27 17.08 -14.89
C GLN A 5 9.86 17.01 -13.48
N GLN A 6 9.94 18.14 -12.78
CA GLN A 6 10.48 18.19 -11.42
C GLN A 6 9.67 17.33 -10.42
N ALA A 7 8.32 17.34 -10.53
CA ALA A 7 7.47 16.53 -9.68
C ALA A 7 7.62 15.02 -9.99
N LEU A 8 7.86 14.69 -11.26
CA LEU A 8 8.12 13.31 -11.68
C LEU A 8 9.47 12.81 -11.14
N GLU A 9 10.51 13.63 -11.18
CA GLU A 9 11.83 13.29 -10.64
C GLU A 9 11.78 13.01 -9.13
N VAL A 10 11.05 13.85 -8.37
CA VAL A 10 10.82 13.62 -6.92
C VAL A 10 10.10 12.31 -6.69
N LEU A 11 9.03 12.06 -7.45
CA LEU A 11 8.27 10.81 -7.34
C LEU A 11 9.14 9.58 -7.67
N GLN A 12 9.97 9.71 -8.70
CA GLN A 12 10.88 8.65 -9.11
C GLN A 12 11.95 8.33 -8.05
N ALA A 13 12.33 9.29 -7.23
CA ALA A 13 13.29 9.08 -6.14
C ALA A 13 12.69 8.31 -4.95
N GLU A 14 11.35 8.28 -4.81
CA GLU A 14 10.66 7.51 -3.77
C GLU A 14 10.56 6.01 -4.09
N ILE A 15 10.81 5.62 -5.34
CA ILE A 15 10.59 4.25 -5.84
C ILE A 15 11.91 3.64 -6.26
N THR A 16 12.22 2.46 -5.76
CA THR A 16 13.38 1.70 -6.21
C THR A 16 13.04 0.98 -7.52
N GLY A 17 13.82 1.19 -8.56
CA GLY A 17 13.58 0.56 -9.88
C GLY A 17 12.41 1.15 -10.66
N ARG A 18 11.88 0.40 -11.63
CA ARG A 18 10.74 0.77 -12.49
C ARG A 18 9.92 -0.45 -12.87
N LEU A 19 8.61 -0.26 -12.96
CA LEU A 19 7.71 -1.24 -13.55
C LEU A 19 7.92 -1.32 -15.07
N ASN A 20 7.92 -2.53 -15.59
CA ASN A 20 7.90 -2.77 -17.05
C ASN A 20 6.51 -3.28 -17.47
N PRO A 21 6.05 -2.97 -18.69
CA PRO A 21 4.77 -3.50 -19.18
C PRO A 21 4.76 -5.03 -19.21
N GLY A 22 3.68 -5.63 -18.73
CA GLY A 22 3.48 -7.09 -18.69
C GLY A 22 4.02 -7.75 -17.42
N GLU A 23 4.47 -6.96 -16.43
CA GLU A 23 4.86 -7.48 -15.12
C GLU A 23 3.66 -7.64 -14.19
N ASP A 24 3.79 -8.58 -13.27
CA ASP A 24 2.86 -8.76 -12.16
C ASP A 24 3.08 -7.68 -11.10
N LEU A 25 1.98 -7.24 -10.51
CA LEU A 25 1.96 -6.40 -9.32
C LEU A 25 1.72 -7.27 -8.10
N VAL A 26 2.66 -7.26 -7.18
CA VAL A 26 2.60 -8.04 -5.94
C VAL A 26 2.50 -7.09 -4.74
N VAL A 27 1.61 -7.42 -3.80
CA VAL A 27 1.59 -6.82 -2.45
C VAL A 27 2.20 -7.82 -1.49
N ALA A 28 3.16 -7.38 -0.69
CA ALA A 28 3.73 -8.12 0.43
C ALA A 28 3.35 -7.42 1.75
N GLY A 29 2.80 -8.16 2.68
CA GLY A 29 2.12 -7.66 3.89
C GLY A 29 0.66 -7.30 3.64
N GLU A 30 -0.06 -6.98 4.71
CA GLU A 30 -1.46 -6.56 4.65
C GLU A 30 -1.59 -5.04 4.69
N ILE A 31 -2.57 -4.49 3.96
CA ILE A 31 -2.79 -3.05 3.89
C ILE A 31 -3.48 -2.47 5.14
N GLY A 32 -3.30 -1.17 5.35
CA GLY A 32 -4.04 -0.39 6.35
C GLY A 32 -3.62 -0.64 7.80
N ILE A 33 -2.57 -1.43 8.06
CA ILE A 33 -2.17 -1.81 9.43
C ILE A 33 -1.84 -0.58 10.27
N SER A 34 -0.93 0.28 9.83
CA SER A 34 -0.51 1.45 10.60
C SER A 34 -1.67 2.42 10.83
N GLY A 35 -2.47 2.67 9.81
CA GLY A 35 -3.65 3.51 9.93
C GLY A 35 -4.71 2.93 10.87
N THR A 36 -4.93 1.61 10.85
CA THR A 36 -5.86 0.94 11.78
C THR A 36 -5.40 1.07 13.22
N LEU A 37 -4.09 0.91 13.49
CA LEU A 37 -3.52 1.14 14.82
C LEU A 37 -3.75 2.57 15.31
N VAL A 38 -3.59 3.55 14.43
CA VAL A 38 -3.90 4.96 14.74
C VAL A 38 -5.40 5.16 15.02
N LEU A 39 -6.29 4.56 14.20
CA LEU A 39 -7.74 4.64 14.41
C LEU A 39 -8.16 4.01 15.73
N ILE A 40 -7.66 2.81 16.06
CA ILE A 40 -7.94 2.16 17.35
C ILE A 40 -7.53 3.08 18.53
N SER A 41 -6.37 3.72 18.43
CA SER A 41 -5.89 4.61 19.48
C SER A 41 -6.72 5.90 19.61
N ARG A 42 -7.05 6.55 18.48
CA ARG A 42 -7.75 7.85 18.47
C ARG A 42 -9.24 7.74 18.73
N GLU A 43 -9.88 6.70 18.17
CA GLU A 43 -11.34 6.53 18.21
C GLU A 43 -11.78 5.48 19.23
N LYS A 44 -10.94 5.20 20.23
CA LYS A 44 -11.14 4.13 21.21
C LYS A 44 -12.52 4.17 21.87
N GLU A 45 -12.97 5.34 22.29
CA GLU A 45 -14.29 5.50 22.96
C GLU A 45 -15.47 5.20 22.01
N LYS A 46 -15.30 5.52 20.73
CA LYS A 46 -16.31 5.20 19.70
C LYS A 46 -16.34 3.70 19.40
N LEU A 47 -15.15 3.10 19.29
CA LEU A 47 -15.01 1.67 18.98
C LEU A 47 -15.47 0.77 20.14
N ARG A 48 -15.34 1.19 21.41
CA ARG A 48 -15.86 0.49 22.58
C ARG A 48 -17.38 0.24 22.56
N LYS A 49 -18.12 1.00 21.75
CA LYS A 49 -19.55 0.78 21.57
C LYS A 49 -19.86 -0.49 20.76
N TYR A 50 -18.90 -0.97 19.99
CA TYR A 50 -19.03 -2.09 19.04
C TYR A 50 -18.13 -3.27 19.40
N PHE A 51 -16.99 -3.04 20.03
CA PHE A 51 -15.98 -4.02 20.33
C PHE A 51 -15.63 -4.05 21.81
N SER A 52 -15.33 -5.25 22.31
CA SER A 52 -14.82 -5.42 23.68
C SER A 52 -13.39 -4.86 23.81
N GLU A 53 -12.98 -4.49 25.02
CA GLU A 53 -11.60 -4.09 25.32
C GLU A 53 -10.60 -5.17 24.91
N SER A 54 -10.95 -6.44 25.15
CA SER A 54 -10.12 -7.58 24.79
C SER A 54 -9.90 -7.67 23.27
N PHE A 55 -10.97 -7.45 22.47
CA PHE A 55 -10.85 -7.42 21.02
C PHE A 55 -9.90 -6.32 20.55
N LEU A 56 -10.08 -5.09 21.05
CA LEU A 56 -9.23 -3.95 20.66
C LEU A 56 -7.77 -4.16 21.05
N TYR A 57 -7.53 -4.75 22.22
CA TYR A 57 -6.17 -5.08 22.66
C TYR A 57 -5.52 -6.14 21.77
N MET A 58 -6.23 -7.27 21.52
CA MET A 58 -5.72 -8.35 20.67
C MET A 58 -5.50 -7.91 19.24
N SER A 59 -6.41 -7.09 18.69
CA SER A 59 -6.26 -6.51 17.35
C SER A 59 -4.99 -5.67 17.24
N THR A 60 -4.72 -4.84 18.26
CA THR A 60 -3.51 -4.01 18.30
C THR A 60 -2.24 -4.88 18.31
N ASP A 61 -2.18 -5.90 19.18
CA ASP A 61 -1.04 -6.81 19.26
C ASP A 61 -0.82 -7.59 17.96
N THR A 62 -1.90 -8.11 17.37
CA THR A 62 -1.85 -8.84 16.10
C THR A 62 -1.34 -7.96 14.97
N LEU A 63 -1.93 -6.77 14.79
CA LEU A 63 -1.57 -5.87 13.70
C LEU A 63 -0.12 -5.38 13.80
N GLN A 64 0.40 -5.15 15.02
CA GLN A 64 1.80 -4.78 15.20
C GLN A 64 2.78 -5.84 14.71
N LYS A 65 2.42 -7.12 14.86
CA LYS A 65 3.24 -8.28 14.44
C LYS A 65 3.21 -8.56 12.94
N CYS A 66 2.21 -8.03 12.22
CA CYS A 66 2.03 -8.27 10.78
C CYS A 66 2.81 -7.28 9.90
N LYS A 67 3.46 -6.26 10.47
CA LYS A 67 4.23 -5.30 9.68
C LYS A 67 5.47 -5.94 9.07
N VAL A 68 5.65 -5.73 7.78
CA VAL A 68 6.84 -6.16 7.05
C VAL A 68 8.00 -5.21 7.35
N SER A 69 9.18 -5.77 7.61
CA SER A 69 10.38 -4.98 7.86
C SER A 69 10.98 -4.41 6.57
N ARG A 70 11.40 -3.15 6.59
CA ARG A 70 12.14 -2.53 5.48
C ARG A 70 13.58 -3.04 5.37
N GLU A 71 14.11 -3.62 6.43
CA GLU A 71 15.51 -4.05 6.55
C GLU A 71 15.72 -5.50 6.08
N ASP A 72 14.65 -6.16 5.57
CA ASP A 72 14.75 -7.52 5.03
C ASP A 72 15.57 -7.51 3.74
N ASP A 73 16.58 -8.36 3.65
CA ASP A 73 17.46 -8.52 2.49
C ASP A 73 16.75 -9.06 1.24
N PHE A 74 15.55 -9.64 1.42
CA PHE A 74 14.68 -10.08 0.34
C PHE A 74 14.36 -8.96 -0.66
N TRP A 75 14.32 -7.72 -0.22
CA TRP A 75 14.04 -6.57 -1.09
C TRP A 75 15.13 -6.27 -2.11
N MET A 76 16.30 -6.92 -1.97
CA MET A 76 17.40 -6.87 -2.93
C MET A 76 17.33 -7.97 -4.00
N ASP A 77 16.27 -8.77 -4.04
CA ASP A 77 16.08 -9.85 -5.02
C ASP A 77 16.02 -9.28 -6.44
N LYS A 78 16.85 -9.84 -7.34
CA LYS A 78 16.98 -9.37 -8.72
C LYS A 78 15.72 -9.59 -9.58
N ARG A 79 14.77 -10.40 -9.13
CA ARG A 79 13.48 -10.58 -9.78
C ARG A 79 12.54 -9.39 -9.57
N ILE A 80 12.83 -8.55 -8.59
CA ILE A 80 12.05 -7.34 -8.29
C ILE A 80 12.56 -6.22 -9.22
N SER A 81 11.73 -5.80 -10.16
CA SER A 81 12.01 -4.71 -11.11
C SER A 81 11.70 -3.35 -10.52
N ALA A 82 10.70 -3.28 -9.66
CA ALA A 82 10.27 -2.07 -8.95
C ALA A 82 9.82 -2.41 -7.54
N LEU A 83 10.13 -1.51 -6.58
CA LEU A 83 9.76 -1.65 -5.19
C LEU A 83 9.34 -0.30 -4.60
N TYR A 84 8.23 -0.29 -3.86
CA TYR A 84 7.74 0.86 -3.12
C TYR A 84 7.20 0.44 -1.75
N PHE A 85 7.78 0.98 -0.69
CA PHE A 85 7.23 0.86 0.66
C PHE A 85 6.06 1.81 0.80
N THR A 86 4.88 1.26 1.04
CA THR A 86 3.67 2.09 1.16
C THR A 86 3.70 2.93 2.43
N GLU A 87 3.16 4.12 2.31
CA GLU A 87 3.12 5.13 3.38
C GLU A 87 1.75 5.83 3.38
N GLU A 88 1.77 7.15 3.51
CA GLU A 88 0.59 8.01 3.49
C GLU A 88 -0.23 7.85 2.18
N GLY A 89 -1.55 7.82 2.32
CA GLY A 89 -2.50 7.64 1.23
C GLY A 89 -2.73 6.18 0.82
N GLY A 90 -2.13 5.24 1.55
CA GLY A 90 -2.40 3.81 1.44
C GLY A 90 -1.98 3.17 0.12
N ILE A 91 -2.54 1.99 -0.14
CA ILE A 91 -2.18 1.17 -1.31
C ILE A 91 -2.53 1.87 -2.63
N LEU A 92 -3.66 2.60 -2.70
CA LEU A 92 -4.08 3.28 -3.92
C LEU A 92 -3.11 4.38 -4.31
N SER A 93 -2.58 5.12 -3.32
CA SER A 93 -1.54 6.13 -3.56
C SER A 93 -0.25 5.49 -4.07
N GLY A 94 0.16 4.36 -3.48
CA GLY A 94 1.33 3.60 -3.90
C GLY A 94 1.23 3.09 -5.35
N LEU A 95 0.10 2.48 -5.71
CA LEU A 95 -0.17 2.01 -7.07
C LEU A 95 -0.10 3.16 -8.07
N TRP A 96 -0.74 4.29 -7.76
CA TRP A 96 -0.70 5.46 -8.63
C TRP A 96 0.73 5.98 -8.80
N LYS A 97 1.49 6.09 -7.72
CA LYS A 97 2.88 6.57 -7.73
C LYS A 97 3.77 5.67 -8.58
N MET A 98 3.70 4.35 -8.41
CA MET A 98 4.52 3.40 -9.17
C MET A 98 4.21 3.45 -10.66
N ALA A 99 2.92 3.51 -11.03
CA ALA A 99 2.49 3.62 -12.42
C ALA A 99 2.94 4.92 -13.08
N GLU A 100 2.76 6.07 -12.39
CA GLU A 100 3.17 7.39 -12.89
C GLU A 100 4.68 7.48 -13.06
N ALA A 101 5.45 7.01 -12.08
CA ALA A 101 6.91 7.01 -12.13
C ALA A 101 7.48 6.16 -13.26
N SER A 102 6.76 5.08 -13.61
CA SER A 102 7.19 4.11 -14.63
C SER A 102 6.57 4.37 -16.02
N GLY A 103 5.50 5.19 -16.09
CA GLY A 103 4.80 5.50 -17.33
C GLY A 103 4.04 4.29 -17.92
N VAL A 104 3.44 3.46 -17.05
CA VAL A 104 2.69 2.25 -17.43
C VAL A 104 1.23 2.33 -17.00
N GLY A 105 0.38 1.54 -17.68
CA GLY A 105 -0.98 1.25 -17.21
C GLY A 105 -0.99 0.19 -16.12
N LEU A 106 -2.11 0.11 -15.39
CA LEU A 106 -2.36 -0.90 -14.35
C LEU A 106 -3.73 -1.53 -14.53
N ASP A 107 -3.80 -2.82 -14.28
CA ASP A 107 -5.04 -3.58 -14.14
C ASP A 107 -4.98 -4.36 -12.83
N VAL A 108 -5.78 -3.95 -11.82
CA VAL A 108 -5.70 -4.42 -10.43
C VAL A 108 -7.06 -4.89 -9.93
N ASP A 109 -7.12 -6.11 -9.39
CA ASP A 109 -8.29 -6.61 -8.65
C ASP A 109 -8.14 -6.32 -7.16
N LEU A 110 -8.96 -5.39 -6.66
CA LEU A 110 -8.96 -4.97 -5.25
C LEU A 110 -9.24 -6.11 -4.27
N ARG A 111 -9.98 -7.15 -4.70
CA ARG A 111 -10.31 -8.30 -3.85
C ARG A 111 -9.14 -9.22 -3.58
N LYS A 112 -8.07 -9.10 -4.38
CA LYS A 112 -6.82 -9.86 -4.20
C LYS A 112 -5.86 -9.18 -3.24
N ILE A 113 -6.10 -7.92 -2.89
CA ILE A 113 -5.22 -7.18 -1.98
C ILE A 113 -5.35 -7.74 -0.57
N PRO A 114 -4.26 -8.21 0.06
CA PRO A 114 -4.27 -8.73 1.42
C PRO A 114 -4.69 -7.67 2.42
N ILE A 115 -5.70 -7.98 3.23
CA ILE A 115 -6.22 -7.11 4.28
C ILE A 115 -6.67 -7.94 5.47
N ARG A 116 -6.34 -7.51 6.67
CA ARG A 116 -6.73 -8.17 7.91
C ARG A 116 -8.19 -7.91 8.26
N GLN A 117 -8.82 -8.92 8.87
CA GLN A 117 -10.19 -8.80 9.35
C GLN A 117 -10.34 -7.65 10.35
N GLU A 118 -9.35 -7.48 11.24
CA GLU A 118 -9.33 -6.40 12.23
C GLU A 118 -9.36 -5.01 11.56
N THR A 119 -8.65 -4.85 10.44
CA THR A 119 -8.66 -3.62 9.65
C THR A 119 -10.04 -3.39 9.02
N ILE A 120 -10.64 -4.42 8.43
CA ILE A 120 -11.98 -4.33 7.83
C ILE A 120 -13.02 -3.91 8.88
N GLU A 121 -13.05 -4.61 10.02
CA GLU A 121 -13.99 -4.34 11.12
C GLU A 121 -13.89 -2.90 11.65
N VAL A 122 -12.68 -2.42 11.91
CA VAL A 122 -12.44 -1.06 12.41
C VAL A 122 -12.85 -0.02 11.37
N CYS A 123 -12.45 -0.22 10.10
CA CYS A 123 -12.77 0.70 9.01
C CYS A 123 -14.28 0.78 8.76
N GLU A 124 -14.99 -0.34 8.78
CA GLU A 124 -16.44 -0.39 8.61
C GLU A 124 -17.17 0.40 9.70
N ARG A 125 -16.75 0.27 10.97
CA ARG A 125 -17.38 1.01 12.09
C ARG A 125 -17.08 2.51 12.08
N LEU A 126 -16.03 2.92 11.43
CA LEU A 126 -15.63 4.33 11.35
C LEU A 126 -15.94 4.98 10.00
N ASP A 127 -16.50 4.24 9.06
CA ASP A 127 -16.78 4.69 7.68
C ASP A 127 -15.50 5.18 6.97
N VAL A 128 -14.42 4.39 7.05
CA VAL A 128 -13.12 4.68 6.46
C VAL A 128 -12.83 3.69 5.34
N ASP A 129 -12.33 4.18 4.19
CA ASP A 129 -11.89 3.34 3.08
C ASP A 129 -10.51 2.70 3.41
N PRO A 130 -10.43 1.37 3.63
CA PRO A 130 -9.20 0.71 4.02
C PRO A 130 -8.10 0.79 2.95
N TYR A 131 -8.44 0.93 1.67
CA TYR A 131 -7.48 1.05 0.58
C TYR A 131 -6.76 2.40 0.56
N LYS A 132 -7.33 3.43 1.19
CA LYS A 132 -6.74 4.77 1.36
C LYS A 132 -6.05 4.96 2.70
N LEU A 133 -6.22 4.00 3.60
CA LEU A 133 -5.67 4.06 4.94
C LEU A 133 -4.15 3.87 4.89
N GLU A 134 -3.43 4.61 5.73
CA GLU A 134 -1.97 4.51 5.84
C GLU A 134 -1.53 3.05 6.03
N SER A 135 -0.58 2.61 5.21
CA SER A 135 -0.19 1.21 5.08
C SER A 135 1.31 0.98 5.29
N GLU A 136 1.92 1.71 6.23
CA GLU A 136 3.29 1.43 6.64
C GLU A 136 3.43 -0.03 7.12
N GLY A 137 4.44 -0.73 6.64
CA GLY A 137 4.61 -2.17 6.85
C GLY A 137 4.01 -3.04 5.75
N THR A 138 3.67 -2.44 4.61
CA THR A 138 3.27 -3.11 3.38
C THR A 138 4.19 -2.68 2.23
N VAL A 139 4.47 -3.57 1.30
CA VAL A 139 5.36 -3.31 0.16
C VAL A 139 4.65 -3.64 -1.14
N LEU A 140 4.75 -2.74 -2.11
CA LEU A 140 4.37 -2.96 -3.51
C LEU A 140 5.58 -3.35 -4.32
N LEU A 141 5.45 -4.39 -5.14
CA LEU A 141 6.50 -4.94 -5.98
C LEU A 141 6.04 -5.08 -7.43
N GLY A 142 6.97 -4.85 -8.35
CA GLY A 142 6.85 -5.24 -9.75
C GLY A 142 7.79 -6.40 -10.05
N THR A 143 7.33 -7.41 -10.79
CA THR A 143 8.13 -8.58 -11.16
C THR A 143 7.55 -9.32 -12.36
N GLY A 144 8.40 -9.95 -13.15
CA GLY A 144 7.97 -10.90 -14.19
C GLY A 144 7.68 -12.31 -13.66
N GLN A 145 7.76 -12.55 -12.34
CA GLN A 145 7.64 -13.88 -11.71
C GLN A 145 6.78 -13.82 -10.43
N GLY A 146 5.59 -13.21 -10.51
CA GLY A 146 4.73 -12.92 -9.36
C GLY A 146 4.43 -14.13 -8.49
N ASP A 147 3.94 -15.23 -9.06
CA ASP A 147 3.61 -16.44 -8.31
C ASP A 147 4.82 -17.07 -7.60
N ALA A 148 6.00 -17.01 -8.21
CA ALA A 148 7.21 -17.54 -7.59
C ALA A 148 7.64 -16.66 -6.40
N LEU A 149 7.55 -15.34 -6.57
CA LEU A 149 7.87 -14.37 -5.53
C LEU A 149 6.91 -14.50 -4.34
N VAL A 150 5.60 -14.62 -4.59
CA VAL A 150 4.58 -14.83 -3.56
C VAL A 150 4.87 -16.08 -2.74
N ARG A 151 5.12 -17.23 -3.38
CA ARG A 151 5.45 -18.48 -2.66
C ARG A 151 6.66 -18.34 -1.75
N GLU A 152 7.66 -17.59 -2.16
CA GLU A 152 8.86 -17.38 -1.36
C GLU A 152 8.61 -16.44 -0.18
N LEU A 153 7.83 -15.38 -0.37
CA LEU A 153 7.40 -14.47 0.70
C LEU A 153 6.57 -15.22 1.74
N GLU A 154 5.62 -16.05 1.31
CA GLU A 154 4.82 -16.88 2.20
C GLU A 154 5.66 -17.90 2.97
N ALA A 155 6.66 -18.51 2.34
CA ALA A 155 7.61 -19.39 3.02
C ALA A 155 8.43 -18.70 4.11
N ARG A 156 8.60 -17.37 4.01
CA ARG A 156 9.21 -16.50 5.04
C ARG A 156 8.20 -15.99 6.07
N GLY A 157 6.92 -16.37 5.97
CA GLY A 157 5.85 -15.92 6.85
C GLY A 157 5.32 -14.52 6.51
N ILE A 158 5.63 -14.00 5.34
CA ILE A 158 5.11 -12.72 4.83
C ILE A 158 3.93 -13.03 3.91
N HIS A 159 2.72 -12.67 4.33
CA HIS A 159 1.54 -12.82 3.49
C HIS A 159 1.68 -11.95 2.24
N ALA A 160 1.49 -12.53 1.07
CA ALA A 160 1.64 -11.82 -0.20
C ALA A 160 0.64 -12.30 -1.25
N ALA A 161 0.35 -11.45 -2.24
CA ALA A 161 -0.53 -11.81 -3.34
C ALA A 161 -0.17 -11.08 -4.63
N VAL A 162 -0.35 -11.74 -5.78
CA VAL A 162 -0.41 -11.08 -7.08
C VAL A 162 -1.78 -10.41 -7.20
N ILE A 163 -1.79 -9.08 -7.25
CA ILE A 163 -3.02 -8.28 -7.23
C ILE A 163 -3.46 -7.79 -8.61
N GLY A 164 -2.60 -7.91 -9.61
CA GLY A 164 -2.84 -7.42 -10.96
C GLY A 164 -1.58 -7.42 -11.80
N HIS A 165 -1.62 -6.69 -12.90
CA HIS A 165 -0.50 -6.58 -13.83
C HIS A 165 -0.39 -5.17 -14.43
N THR A 166 0.75 -4.92 -15.06
CA THR A 166 1.04 -3.69 -15.79
C THR A 166 0.83 -3.90 -17.28
N ASP A 167 0.56 -2.83 -18.02
CA ASP A 167 0.49 -2.83 -19.47
C ASP A 167 1.21 -1.64 -20.11
N LYS A 168 1.25 -1.60 -21.46
CA LYS A 168 1.85 -0.50 -22.24
C LYS A 168 0.99 0.75 -22.30
N GLY A 169 -0.23 0.70 -21.76
CA GLY A 169 -1.17 1.81 -21.74
C GLY A 169 -0.84 2.86 -20.69
N ASN A 170 -1.78 3.77 -20.49
CA ASN A 170 -1.74 4.76 -19.42
C ASN A 170 -2.95 4.65 -18.49
N ASP A 171 -3.87 3.76 -18.79
CA ASP A 171 -5.06 3.54 -17.99
C ASP A 171 -4.69 2.78 -16.71
N ARG A 172 -5.29 3.17 -15.61
CA ARG A 172 -5.07 2.57 -14.30
C ARG A 172 -6.41 2.09 -13.81
N LEU A 173 -6.69 0.82 -14.05
CA LEU A 173 -7.99 0.21 -13.79
C LEU A 173 -7.98 -0.52 -12.45
N LEU A 174 -9.05 -0.34 -11.70
CA LEU A 174 -9.33 -1.05 -10.46
C LEU A 174 -10.62 -1.84 -10.63
N HIS A 175 -10.56 -3.14 -10.37
CA HIS A 175 -11.70 -4.04 -10.42
C HIS A 175 -12.14 -4.44 -9.00
N SER A 176 -13.45 -4.51 -8.80
CA SER A 176 -14.08 -5.07 -7.59
C SER A 176 -15.31 -5.86 -8.01
N GLY A 177 -15.13 -7.15 -8.28
CA GLY A 177 -16.15 -7.96 -8.94
C GLY A 177 -16.40 -7.49 -10.37
N GLU A 178 -17.66 -7.17 -10.68
CA GLU A 178 -18.07 -6.67 -12.00
C GLU A 178 -17.84 -5.15 -12.18
N ILE A 179 -17.49 -4.46 -11.09
CA ILE A 179 -17.28 -3.02 -11.12
C ILE A 179 -15.85 -2.70 -11.51
N THR A 180 -15.69 -1.87 -12.55
CA THR A 180 -14.40 -1.32 -12.97
C THR A 180 -14.41 0.20 -12.81
N ARG A 181 -13.36 0.74 -12.25
CA ARG A 181 -13.16 2.19 -12.10
C ARG A 181 -11.71 2.58 -12.38
N TYR A 182 -11.49 3.84 -12.70
CA TYR A 182 -10.14 4.39 -12.80
C TYR A 182 -9.56 4.67 -11.42
N LEU A 183 -8.26 4.42 -11.27
CA LEU A 183 -7.50 4.83 -10.10
C LEU A 183 -7.29 6.35 -10.17
N GLU A 184 -7.89 7.05 -9.22
CA GLU A 184 -7.78 8.51 -9.12
C GLU A 184 -6.37 8.93 -8.67
N ARG A 185 -5.93 10.09 -9.15
CA ARG A 185 -4.72 10.72 -8.67
C ARG A 185 -4.85 11.06 -7.18
N PRO A 186 -3.92 10.61 -6.32
CA PRO A 186 -3.97 10.96 -4.90
C PRO A 186 -3.83 12.47 -4.71
N ARG A 187 -4.57 13.00 -3.75
CA ARG A 187 -4.39 14.38 -3.29
C ARG A 187 -3.18 14.42 -2.38
N PHE A 188 -2.07 14.90 -2.87
CA PHE A 188 -0.90 15.13 -2.02
C PHE A 188 -1.18 16.30 -1.09
N HIS A 189 -1.39 16.03 0.19
CA HIS A 189 -1.32 17.06 1.20
C HIS A 189 0.17 17.40 1.37
N HIS A 190 0.57 18.61 0.97
CA HIS A 190 1.86 19.15 1.38
C HIS A 190 1.76 19.36 2.89
N SER A 191 2.11 18.36 3.68
CA SER A 191 2.44 18.56 5.08
C SER A 191 3.73 19.35 5.10
N GLY A 192 3.59 20.68 5.10
CA GLY A 192 4.69 21.60 5.27
C GLY A 192 5.38 21.28 6.58
N LYS A 193 6.46 20.53 6.53
CA LYS A 193 7.44 20.53 7.60
C LYS A 193 8.07 21.92 7.61
N GLU A 194 7.46 22.86 8.32
CA GLU A 194 8.14 24.09 8.72
C GLU A 194 9.41 23.70 9.43
N LYS A 195 10.52 23.79 8.73
CA LYS A 195 11.84 23.80 9.36
C LYS A 195 11.85 25.03 10.27
N LYS A 196 11.59 24.83 11.57
CA LYS A 196 11.93 25.84 12.58
C LYS A 196 13.43 26.07 12.49
N HIS A 197 13.82 27.11 11.75
CA HIS A 197 15.13 27.69 11.88
C HIS A 197 15.18 28.33 13.25
N GLY A 198 15.83 27.65 14.20
CA GLY A 198 16.23 28.27 15.44
C GLY A 198 17.17 29.43 15.11
N LYS A 199 16.73 30.64 15.44
CA LYS A 199 17.63 31.78 15.60
C LYS A 199 18.30 31.64 16.95
N ALA A 200 19.63 31.68 16.89
CA ALA A 200 20.52 31.87 18.03
C ALA A 200 20.18 33.11 18.86
#